data_91b040f34ef19cca402cc6894a5be681
#
_entry.id   91b040f34ef19cca402cc6894a5be681
#
_cell.length_a   1.000
_cell.length_b   1.000
_cell.length_c   1.000
_cell.angle_alpha   90.00
_cell.angle_beta   90.00
_cell.angle_gamma   90.00
#
_symmetry.space_group_name_H-M   'P 1'
#
loop_
_entity.id
_entity.type
_entity.pdbx_description
1 polymer ?
#
loop_
_entity_poly.entity_id
_entity_poly.type
_entity_poly.pdbx_seq_one_letter_code
_entity_poly.pdbx_strand_id
1 'polypeptide(L)'
;MYDFPEKLKVRREVFRRRIVKLGFGSPQLSVFVSPLSLEEPIAKLVSGEGLEKFVWVLRADGILGMSDVDVARASWPLKELNNLYRRLFEIYPKINISKNKKLTRQGWIRFFLAVNSSDPYLPKELLPDKWAGVLCKKIFREFSLINLVSSLF
;
A
#
# COMPACT_ATOMS: atom_id res chain seq x y z
N MET A 1 8.69 7.13 -14.94
CA MET A 1 10.13 6.77 -14.99
C MET A 1 10.99 7.93 -14.53
N TYR A 2 12.16 7.66 -13.98
CA TYR A 2 13.12 8.73 -13.69
C TYR A 2 14.57 8.31 -14.00
N ASP A 3 15.41 9.31 -14.26
CA ASP A 3 16.85 9.17 -14.38
C ASP A 3 17.55 10.34 -13.70
N PHE A 4 18.19 10.08 -12.56
CA PHE A 4 18.90 11.09 -11.78
C PHE A 4 20.41 10.87 -11.86
N PRO A 5 21.20 11.90 -12.15
CA PRO A 5 22.64 11.80 -12.04
C PRO A 5 23.06 11.51 -10.59
N GLU A 6 24.21 10.81 -10.40
CA GLU A 6 24.65 10.35 -9.07
C GLU A 6 24.80 11.49 -8.05
N LYS A 7 25.19 12.69 -8.51
CA LYS A 7 25.25 13.89 -7.65
C LYS A 7 23.90 14.28 -7.02
N LEU A 8 22.78 13.79 -7.54
CA LEU A 8 21.43 14.04 -7.02
C LEU A 8 20.83 12.83 -6.28
N LYS A 9 21.67 11.87 -5.84
CA LYS A 9 21.24 10.66 -5.13
C LYS A 9 20.29 10.94 -3.97
N VAL A 10 20.57 11.94 -3.15
CA VAL A 10 19.70 12.30 -2.01
C VAL A 10 18.31 12.74 -2.48
N ARG A 11 18.23 13.59 -3.53
CA ARG A 11 16.96 14.03 -4.11
C ARG A 11 16.19 12.85 -4.73
N ARG A 12 16.89 11.95 -5.43
CA ARG A 12 16.33 10.70 -5.95
C ARG A 12 15.65 9.88 -4.85
N GLU A 13 16.32 9.66 -3.72
CA GLU A 13 15.79 8.87 -2.60
C GLU A 13 14.60 9.55 -1.91
N VAL A 14 14.61 10.87 -1.78
CA VAL A 14 13.47 11.64 -1.26
C VAL A 14 12.27 11.50 -2.18
N PHE A 15 12.46 11.71 -3.49
CA PHE A 15 11.41 11.58 -4.49
C PHE A 15 10.84 10.15 -4.52
N ARG A 16 11.71 9.13 -4.55
CA ARG A 16 11.31 7.72 -4.49
C ARG A 16 10.42 7.42 -3.28
N ARG A 17 10.82 7.86 -2.09
CA ARG A 17 10.02 7.65 -0.87
C ARG A 17 8.64 8.32 -0.94
N ARG A 18 8.53 9.48 -1.58
CA ARG A 18 7.25 10.17 -1.76
C ARG A 18 6.34 9.42 -2.70
N ILE A 19 6.84 8.96 -3.85
CA ILE A 19 6.07 8.18 -4.82
C ILE A 19 5.56 6.87 -4.20
N VAL A 20 6.42 6.16 -3.47
CA VAL A 20 6.02 4.93 -2.77
C VAL A 20 4.92 5.22 -1.72
N LYS A 21 5.01 6.33 -0.98
CA LYS A 21 3.96 6.75 -0.04
C LYS A 21 2.63 7.11 -0.72
N LEU A 22 2.67 7.51 -1.99
CA LEU A 22 1.47 7.73 -2.80
C LEU A 22 0.87 6.42 -3.35
N GLY A 23 1.44 5.26 -3.00
CA GLY A 23 0.94 3.96 -3.39
C GLY A 23 1.50 3.41 -4.71
N PHE A 24 2.47 4.09 -5.33
CA PHE A 24 3.11 3.57 -6.53
C PHE A 24 3.89 2.29 -6.25
N GLY A 25 3.75 1.32 -7.14
CA GLY A 25 4.60 0.13 -7.20
C GLY A 25 5.81 0.33 -8.10
N SER A 26 6.82 -0.50 -7.94
CA SER A 26 8.07 -0.41 -8.72
C SER A 26 8.37 -1.77 -9.35
N PRO A 27 7.99 -2.01 -10.62
CA PRO A 27 8.31 -3.25 -11.32
C PRO A 27 9.80 -3.36 -11.66
N GLN A 28 10.47 -2.22 -11.81
CA GLN A 28 11.90 -2.13 -12.08
C GLN A 28 12.50 -0.90 -11.42
N LEU A 29 13.83 -0.91 -11.27
CA LEU A 29 14.57 0.25 -10.79
C LEU A 29 14.23 1.47 -11.66
N SER A 30 13.88 2.60 -11.06
CA SER A 30 13.55 3.86 -11.77
C SER A 30 12.22 3.86 -12.54
N VAL A 31 11.45 2.76 -12.51
CA VAL A 31 10.11 2.69 -13.08
C VAL A 31 9.09 2.54 -11.97
N PHE A 32 8.07 3.41 -11.97
CA PHE A 32 6.96 3.37 -11.02
C PHE A 32 5.65 3.34 -11.77
N VAL A 33 4.71 2.55 -11.26
CA VAL A 33 3.38 2.38 -11.87
C VAL A 33 2.29 2.59 -10.83
N SER A 34 1.14 3.06 -11.28
CA SER A 34 -0.08 3.18 -10.46
C SER A 34 -1.28 2.88 -11.35
N PRO A 35 -2.28 2.11 -10.87
CA PRO A 35 -3.55 1.94 -11.57
C PRO A 35 -4.49 3.14 -11.39
N LEU A 36 -4.10 4.12 -10.58
CA LEU A 36 -4.88 5.32 -10.32
C LEU A 36 -4.43 6.46 -11.24
N SER A 37 -5.36 7.32 -11.63
CA SER A 37 -5.07 8.54 -12.41
C SER A 37 -4.40 9.58 -11.49
N LEU A 38 -3.09 9.49 -11.35
CA LEU A 38 -2.28 10.37 -10.51
C LEU A 38 -1.32 11.27 -11.31
N GLU A 39 -1.55 11.41 -12.62
CA GLU A 39 -0.66 12.16 -13.52
C GLU A 39 -0.53 13.62 -13.07
N GLU A 40 -1.65 14.27 -12.79
CA GLU A 40 -1.66 15.68 -12.38
C GLU A 40 -1.00 15.91 -11.01
N PRO A 41 -1.32 15.14 -9.94
CA PRO A 41 -0.59 15.22 -8.67
C PRO A 41 0.92 15.01 -8.81
N ILE A 42 1.34 14.05 -9.64
CA ILE A 42 2.78 13.78 -9.86
C ILE A 42 3.42 14.89 -10.68
N ALA A 43 2.77 15.40 -11.72
CA ALA A 43 3.28 16.53 -12.50
C ALA A 43 3.51 17.76 -11.61
N LYS A 44 2.56 18.08 -10.71
CA LYS A 44 2.72 19.16 -9.73
C LYS A 44 3.88 18.93 -8.76
N LEU A 45 4.07 17.68 -8.30
CA LEU A 45 5.19 17.32 -7.45
C LEU A 45 6.53 17.50 -8.19
N VAL A 46 6.61 17.04 -9.44
CA VAL A 46 7.80 17.12 -10.28
C VAL A 46 8.17 18.58 -10.54
N SER A 47 7.22 19.41 -10.96
CA SER A 47 7.47 20.82 -11.24
C SER A 47 7.79 21.62 -9.98
N GLY A 48 7.08 21.37 -8.88
CA GLY A 48 7.33 22.03 -7.61
C GLY A 48 8.72 21.75 -7.02
N GLU A 49 9.36 20.66 -7.42
CA GLU A 49 10.71 20.28 -6.99
C GLU A 49 11.79 20.54 -8.06
N GLY A 50 11.42 21.07 -9.24
CA GLY A 50 12.36 21.28 -10.35
C GLY A 50 13.00 19.98 -10.85
N LEU A 51 12.18 18.93 -11.02
CA LEU A 51 12.63 17.60 -11.40
C LEU A 51 12.27 17.22 -12.84
N GLU A 52 11.74 18.16 -13.63
CA GLU A 52 11.20 17.92 -14.98
C GLU A 52 12.24 17.31 -15.94
N LYS A 53 13.50 17.63 -15.73
CA LYS A 53 14.61 17.08 -16.54
C LYS A 53 14.92 15.61 -16.22
N PHE A 54 14.44 15.11 -15.09
CA PHE A 54 14.83 13.79 -14.57
C PHE A 54 13.65 12.82 -14.45
N VAL A 55 12.42 13.32 -14.54
CA VAL A 55 11.20 12.52 -14.32
C VAL A 55 10.27 12.65 -15.50
N TRP A 56 9.87 11.52 -16.05
CA TRP A 56 8.86 11.44 -17.10
C TRP A 56 7.60 10.81 -16.54
N VAL A 57 6.48 11.49 -16.71
CA VAL A 57 5.13 11.00 -16.35
C VAL A 57 4.45 10.58 -17.65
N LEU A 58 4.04 9.32 -17.71
CA LEU A 58 3.44 8.72 -18.90
C LEU A 58 2.12 8.06 -18.50
N ARG A 59 1.16 8.08 -19.42
CA ARG A 59 -0.03 7.21 -19.37
C ARG A 59 0.19 6.07 -20.36
N ALA A 60 -0.12 4.85 -19.93
CA ALA A 60 -0.03 3.67 -20.77
C ALA A 60 -1.25 2.77 -20.52
N ASP A 61 -1.73 2.15 -21.56
CA ASP A 61 -2.87 1.20 -21.48
C ASP A 61 -2.42 -0.20 -21.05
N GLY A 62 -1.12 -0.46 -21.02
CA GLY A 62 -0.54 -1.73 -20.58
C GLY A 62 0.94 -1.83 -20.87
N ILE A 63 1.53 -2.96 -20.51
CA ILE A 63 2.92 -3.33 -20.83
C ILE A 63 2.90 -4.51 -21.77
N LEU A 64 3.48 -4.36 -22.96
CA LEU A 64 3.53 -5.43 -23.95
C LEU A 64 4.21 -6.69 -23.36
N GLY A 65 3.55 -7.83 -23.49
CA GLY A 65 4.04 -9.12 -22.99
C GLY A 65 3.81 -9.39 -21.50
N MET A 66 3.10 -8.50 -20.78
CA MET A 66 2.72 -8.71 -19.39
C MET A 66 1.21 -8.45 -19.20
N SER A 67 0.56 -9.29 -18.39
CA SER A 67 -0.79 -8.98 -17.93
C SER A 67 -0.76 -7.94 -16.81
N ASP A 68 -1.87 -7.22 -16.58
CA ASP A 68 -1.98 -6.25 -15.48
C ASP A 68 -1.73 -6.89 -14.11
N VAL A 69 -2.12 -8.16 -13.95
CA VAL A 69 -1.86 -8.94 -12.73
C VAL A 69 -0.38 -9.21 -12.56
N ASP A 70 0.36 -9.50 -13.63
CA ASP A 70 1.81 -9.72 -13.56
C ASP A 70 2.55 -8.42 -13.27
N VAL A 71 2.10 -7.31 -13.86
CA VAL A 71 2.60 -5.98 -13.52
C VAL A 71 2.37 -5.67 -12.03
N ALA A 72 1.17 -5.96 -11.52
CA ALA A 72 0.87 -5.76 -10.10
C ALA A 72 1.77 -6.61 -9.19
N ARG A 73 1.95 -7.89 -9.51
CA ARG A 73 2.82 -8.81 -8.76
C ARG A 73 4.30 -8.40 -8.79
N ALA A 74 4.76 -7.88 -9.91
CA ALA A 74 6.14 -7.38 -10.04
C ALA A 74 6.35 -6.06 -9.30
N SER A 75 5.30 -5.24 -9.13
CA SER A 75 5.39 -3.87 -8.64
C SER A 75 5.20 -3.74 -7.12
N TRP A 76 4.41 -4.61 -6.50
CA TRP A 76 4.11 -4.57 -5.07
C TRP A 76 4.37 -5.93 -4.41
N PRO A 77 4.81 -5.98 -3.14
CA PRO A 77 5.04 -7.22 -2.39
C PRO A 77 3.71 -7.83 -1.91
N LEU A 78 2.79 -8.13 -2.86
CA LEU A 78 1.42 -8.55 -2.56
C LEU A 78 1.36 -9.88 -1.81
N LYS A 79 2.28 -10.81 -2.09
CA LYS A 79 2.35 -12.11 -1.41
C LYS A 79 2.70 -11.94 0.07
N GLU A 80 3.70 -11.15 0.37
CA GLU A 80 4.16 -10.86 1.72
C GLU A 80 3.08 -10.13 2.51
N LEU A 81 2.44 -9.15 1.89
CA LEU A 81 1.36 -8.39 2.49
C LEU A 81 0.13 -9.26 2.78
N ASN A 82 -0.24 -10.15 1.86
CA ASN A 82 -1.32 -11.12 2.08
C ASN A 82 -1.01 -12.09 3.23
N ASN A 83 0.24 -12.51 3.36
CA ASN A 83 0.67 -13.36 4.48
C ASN A 83 0.55 -12.61 5.83
N LEU A 84 0.85 -11.32 5.89
CA LEU A 84 0.65 -10.51 7.10
C LEU A 84 -0.84 -10.39 7.45
N TYR A 85 -1.70 -10.17 6.45
CA TYR A 85 -3.15 -10.16 6.66
C TYR A 85 -3.70 -11.52 7.11
N ARG A 86 -3.18 -12.63 6.57
CA ARG A 86 -3.56 -13.98 7.04
C ARG A 86 -3.20 -14.20 8.50
N ARG A 87 -2.00 -13.78 8.93
CA ARG A 87 -1.60 -13.85 10.34
C ARG A 87 -2.53 -13.02 11.24
N LEU A 88 -2.92 -11.83 10.82
CA LEU A 88 -3.90 -11.02 11.52
C LEU A 88 -5.25 -11.74 11.66
N PHE A 89 -5.70 -12.37 10.58
CA PHE A 89 -6.95 -13.13 10.59
C PHE A 89 -6.89 -14.36 11.52
N GLU A 90 -5.76 -15.07 11.56
CA GLU A 90 -5.52 -16.21 12.47
C GLU A 90 -5.44 -15.81 13.96
N ILE A 91 -4.98 -14.60 14.24
CA ILE A 91 -4.93 -14.09 15.63
C ILE A 91 -6.31 -13.63 16.11
N TYR A 92 -7.19 -13.21 15.21
CA TYR A 92 -8.50 -12.64 15.58
C TYR A 92 -9.34 -13.49 16.51
N PRO A 93 -9.54 -14.81 16.30
CA PRO A 93 -10.33 -15.65 17.22
C PRO A 93 -9.73 -15.71 18.63
N LYS A 94 -8.41 -15.57 18.76
CA LYS A 94 -7.70 -15.62 20.05
C LYS A 94 -7.99 -14.41 20.94
N ILE A 95 -8.50 -13.31 20.37
CA ILE A 95 -8.88 -12.11 21.14
C ILE A 95 -10.01 -12.43 22.10
N ASN A 96 -11.00 -13.23 21.67
CA ASN A 96 -12.18 -13.55 22.47
C ASN A 96 -11.89 -14.48 23.65
N ILE A 97 -10.86 -15.30 23.57
CA ILE A 97 -10.45 -16.24 24.63
C ILE A 97 -9.31 -15.70 25.50
N SER A 98 -8.78 -14.53 25.17
CA SER A 98 -7.70 -13.89 25.93
C SER A 98 -8.18 -13.44 27.32
N LYS A 99 -7.36 -13.65 28.34
CA LYS A 99 -7.60 -13.12 29.71
C LYS A 99 -7.65 -11.58 29.73
N ASN A 100 -6.91 -10.92 28.83
CA ASN A 100 -6.94 -9.46 28.67
C ASN A 100 -7.37 -9.08 27.23
N LYS A 101 -8.68 -9.16 26.98
CA LYS A 101 -9.27 -8.87 25.66
C LYS A 101 -8.95 -7.47 25.17
N LYS A 102 -8.94 -6.47 26.05
CA LYS A 102 -8.67 -5.07 25.69
C LYS A 102 -7.24 -4.92 25.14
N LEU A 103 -6.25 -5.44 25.85
CA LEU A 103 -4.84 -5.36 25.43
C LEU A 103 -4.59 -6.13 24.14
N THR A 104 -5.14 -7.34 24.02
CA THR A 104 -4.99 -8.19 22.84
C THR A 104 -5.64 -7.54 21.61
N ARG A 105 -6.82 -6.91 21.76
CA ARG A 105 -7.48 -6.15 20.69
C ARG A 105 -6.66 -4.93 20.27
N GLN A 106 -6.10 -4.17 21.23
CA GLN A 106 -5.25 -3.03 20.92
C GLN A 106 -3.98 -3.46 20.15
N GLY A 107 -3.37 -4.58 20.54
CA GLY A 107 -2.23 -5.16 19.81
C GLY A 107 -2.59 -5.53 18.38
N TRP A 108 -3.75 -6.17 18.18
CA TRP A 108 -4.26 -6.50 16.84
C TRP A 108 -4.50 -5.24 15.98
N ILE A 109 -5.13 -4.21 16.55
CA ILE A 109 -5.39 -2.94 15.87
C ILE A 109 -4.07 -2.28 15.42
N ARG A 110 -3.08 -2.20 16.30
CA ARG A 110 -1.76 -1.63 15.96
C ARG A 110 -1.08 -2.40 14.84
N PHE A 111 -1.12 -3.73 14.88
CA PHE A 111 -0.56 -4.57 13.84
C PHE A 111 -1.33 -4.38 12.52
N PHE A 112 -2.66 -4.35 12.57
CA PHE A 112 -3.48 -4.07 11.39
C PHE A 112 -3.13 -2.72 10.76
N LEU A 113 -3.04 -1.65 11.54
CA LEU A 113 -2.70 -0.32 11.03
C LEU A 113 -1.31 -0.29 10.39
N ALA A 114 -0.32 -0.98 10.98
CA ALA A 114 1.02 -1.10 10.40
C ALA A 114 1.00 -1.84 9.05
N VAL A 115 0.27 -2.96 8.94
CA VAL A 115 0.13 -3.71 7.69
C VAL A 115 -0.66 -2.90 6.65
N ASN A 116 -1.77 -2.30 7.07
CA ASN A 116 -2.66 -1.52 6.21
C ASN A 116 -2.01 -0.24 5.65
N SER A 117 -1.03 0.33 6.37
CA SER A 117 -0.26 1.49 5.87
C SER A 117 0.63 1.15 4.66
N SER A 118 0.90 -0.13 4.43
CA SER A 118 1.66 -0.63 3.28
C SER A 118 0.76 -1.21 2.18
N ASP A 119 -0.57 -1.21 2.38
CA ASP A 119 -1.53 -1.71 1.39
C ASP A 119 -1.64 -0.71 0.23
N PRO A 120 -1.37 -1.12 -1.00
CA PRO A 120 -1.46 -0.23 -2.17
C PRO A 120 -2.90 0.06 -2.61
N TYR A 121 -3.90 -0.53 -1.96
CA TYR A 121 -5.33 -0.37 -2.28
C TYR A 121 -5.67 -0.63 -3.76
N LEU A 122 -5.06 -1.67 -4.33
CA LEU A 122 -5.28 -2.03 -5.72
C LEU A 122 -6.73 -2.48 -5.95
N PRO A 123 -7.24 -2.30 -7.19
CA PRO A 123 -8.47 -2.94 -7.64
C PRO A 123 -8.45 -4.45 -7.38
N LYS A 124 -9.62 -5.03 -7.11
CA LYS A 124 -9.75 -6.45 -6.75
C LYS A 124 -9.15 -7.38 -7.81
N GLU A 125 -9.25 -6.99 -9.06
CA GLU A 125 -8.79 -7.73 -10.24
C GLU A 125 -7.26 -7.89 -10.27
N LEU A 126 -6.54 -7.00 -9.59
CA LEU A 126 -5.07 -7.00 -9.49
C LEU A 126 -4.54 -7.69 -8.23
N LEU A 127 -5.43 -8.03 -7.30
CA LEU A 127 -5.06 -8.66 -6.04
C LEU A 127 -4.93 -10.19 -6.21
N PRO A 128 -4.08 -10.85 -5.41
CA PRO A 128 -4.03 -12.31 -5.37
C PRO A 128 -5.37 -12.91 -4.98
N ASP A 129 -5.64 -14.13 -5.49
CA ASP A 129 -6.77 -14.93 -5.04
C ASP A 129 -6.76 -15.07 -3.51
N LYS A 130 -7.95 -15.05 -2.91
CA LYS A 130 -8.11 -15.15 -1.44
C LYS A 130 -7.35 -14.07 -0.67
N TRP A 131 -7.46 -12.82 -1.12
CA TRP A 131 -6.88 -11.67 -0.44
C TRP A 131 -7.48 -11.48 0.95
N ALA A 132 -6.69 -11.73 2.00
CA ALA A 132 -7.14 -11.69 3.39
C ALA A 132 -7.35 -10.25 3.92
N GLY A 133 -6.82 -9.25 3.24
CA GLY A 133 -6.99 -7.84 3.62
C GLY A 133 -8.44 -7.39 3.69
N VAL A 134 -9.32 -7.92 2.84
CA VAL A 134 -10.77 -7.61 2.87
C VAL A 134 -11.38 -8.00 4.23
N LEU A 135 -11.09 -9.22 4.70
CA LEU A 135 -11.60 -9.71 5.98
C LEU A 135 -11.03 -8.92 7.16
N CYS A 136 -9.73 -8.62 7.14
CA CYS A 136 -9.08 -7.83 8.19
C CYS A 136 -9.65 -6.40 8.25
N LYS A 137 -9.91 -5.76 7.10
CA LYS A 137 -10.57 -4.45 7.03
C LYS A 137 -11.99 -4.48 7.61
N LYS A 138 -12.75 -5.56 7.38
CA LYS A 138 -14.06 -5.76 7.99
C LYS A 138 -13.96 -5.85 9.52
N ILE A 139 -13.09 -6.70 10.05
CA ILE A 139 -12.83 -6.85 11.47
C ILE A 139 -12.42 -5.51 12.12
N PHE A 140 -11.55 -4.76 11.47
CA PHE A 140 -11.12 -3.45 11.95
C PHE A 140 -12.30 -2.47 12.09
N ARG A 141 -13.22 -2.45 11.13
CA ARG A 141 -14.44 -1.62 11.19
C ARG A 141 -15.33 -2.01 12.37
N GLU A 142 -15.51 -3.31 12.61
CA GLU A 142 -16.27 -3.81 13.79
C GLU A 142 -15.63 -3.32 15.09
N PHE A 143 -14.30 -3.39 15.24
CA PHE A 143 -13.61 -2.88 16.41
C PHE A 143 -13.73 -1.36 16.59
N SER A 144 -13.73 -0.60 15.50
CA SER A 144 -13.90 0.85 15.54
C SER A 144 -15.31 1.25 15.97
N LEU A 145 -16.34 0.55 15.53
CA LEU A 145 -17.72 0.77 15.95
C LEU A 145 -17.93 0.48 17.45
N ILE A 146 -17.35 -0.62 17.96
CA ILE A 146 -17.45 -0.98 19.39
C ILE A 146 -16.78 0.11 20.25
N ASN A 147 -15.66 0.68 19.83
CA ASN A 147 -15.00 1.75 20.58
C ASN A 147 -15.81 3.06 20.59
N LEU A 148 -16.48 3.41 19.48
CA LEU A 148 -17.36 4.56 19.41
C LEU A 148 -18.55 4.41 20.37
N VAL A 149 -19.20 3.25 20.40
CA VAL A 149 -20.31 2.98 21.30
C VAL A 149 -19.86 3.01 22.77
N SER A 150 -18.68 2.44 23.08
CA SER A 150 -18.15 2.42 24.46
C SER A 150 -17.66 3.79 24.96
N SER A 151 -17.54 4.79 24.12
CA SER A 151 -17.19 6.16 24.49
C SER A 151 -18.40 7.08 24.67
N LEU A 152 -19.60 6.59 24.38
CA LEU A 152 -20.87 7.31 24.52
C LEU A 152 -21.62 6.96 25.82
N PHE A 153 -21.12 5.99 26.58
CA PHE A 153 -21.61 5.55 27.89
C PHE A 153 -20.46 5.53 28.92
#